data_8ec6190bd6c3d25fba595af874169ad0
#
_entry.id   8ec6190bd6c3d25fba595af874169ad0
#
_cell.length_a   1.000
_cell.length_b   1.000
_cell.length_c   1.000
_cell.angle_alpha   90.00
_cell.angle_beta   90.00
_cell.angle_gamma   90.00
#
_symmetry.space_group_name_H-M   'P 1'
#
loop_
_entity.id
_entity.type
_entity.pdbx_description
1 polymer ?
#
loop_
_entity_poly.entity_id
_entity_poly.type
_entity_poly.pdbx_seq_one_letter_code
_entity_poly.pdbx_strand_id
1 'polypeptide(L)'
;ALVSALVLLPFLRKPLITSPFMDVFRKVLPPVSKTERIALETGSVGFEGELFTGDPDWQKLLDYPRPQLTAEEQAFLDGPVEELCRMVNDWEITHVHADLPPELWTFIKNNKFFGMIIPKQYGGLGFSALAHHKVIQKLASISSVVSSTVGVPNSLGPGELLNHYGTQEQKDYYLPRLAAGTEVPCFGLTGPFAGSDATSIPDFGIVC
;
A
#
# COMPACT_ATOMS: atom_id res chain seq x y z
N ALA A 1 -3.67 26.97 38.39
CA ALA A 1 -2.48 27.69 37.89
C ALA A 1 -1.20 26.84 37.92
N LEU A 2 -0.78 26.27 39.08
CA LEU A 2 0.49 25.52 39.21
C LEU A 2 0.52 24.25 38.36
N VAL A 3 -0.54 23.45 38.37
CA VAL A 3 -0.68 22.22 37.56
C VAL A 3 -0.71 22.58 36.08
N SER A 4 -1.41 23.64 35.72
CA SER A 4 -1.45 24.09 34.31
C SER A 4 -0.07 24.54 33.83
N ALA A 5 0.69 25.25 34.67
CA ALA A 5 2.06 25.64 34.35
C ALA A 5 2.98 24.44 34.14
N LEU A 6 2.87 23.43 35.03
CA LEU A 6 3.68 22.19 34.92
C LEU A 6 3.42 21.41 33.63
N VAL A 7 2.17 21.38 33.17
CA VAL A 7 1.78 20.62 31.97
C VAL A 7 1.99 21.44 30.70
N LEU A 8 1.70 22.73 30.68
CA LEU A 8 1.71 23.55 29.48
C LEU A 8 3.08 24.17 29.16
N LEU A 9 3.94 24.40 30.18
CA LEU A 9 5.24 25.00 29.95
C LEU A 9 6.30 23.93 29.67
N PRO A 10 6.86 23.86 28.43
CA PRO A 10 7.78 22.80 28.03
C PRO A 10 9.04 22.69 28.92
N PHE A 11 9.56 23.82 29.39
CA PHE A 11 10.77 23.87 30.22
C PHE A 11 10.56 23.29 31.63
N LEU A 12 9.31 23.21 32.10
CA LEU A 12 8.93 22.53 33.35
C LEU A 12 8.52 21.08 33.09
N ARG A 13 7.66 20.89 32.06
CA ARG A 13 7.13 19.57 31.71
C ARG A 13 8.23 18.57 31.30
N LYS A 14 9.15 19.01 30.42
CA LYS A 14 10.18 18.10 29.90
C LYS A 14 11.01 17.43 31.00
N PRO A 15 11.71 18.18 31.89
CA PRO A 15 12.54 17.57 32.92
C PRO A 15 11.76 16.90 34.05
N LEU A 16 10.57 17.41 34.39
CA LEU A 16 9.83 16.95 35.57
C LEU A 16 8.85 15.81 35.29
N ILE A 17 8.31 15.73 34.06
CA ILE A 17 7.30 14.75 33.69
C ILE A 17 7.79 13.92 32.49
N THR A 18 8.09 14.55 31.36
CA THR A 18 8.28 13.81 30.11
C THR A 18 9.53 12.93 30.15
N SER A 19 10.67 13.44 30.60
CA SER A 19 11.93 12.66 30.62
C SER A 19 11.87 11.47 31.59
N PRO A 20 11.43 11.62 32.83
CA PRO A 20 11.29 10.46 33.73
C PRO A 20 10.31 9.42 33.20
N PHE A 21 9.19 9.87 32.62
CA PHE A 21 8.20 8.98 32.04
C PHE A 21 8.76 8.22 30.81
N MET A 22 9.50 8.90 29.95
CA MET A 22 10.17 8.27 28.82
C MET A 22 11.21 7.23 29.23
N ASP A 23 11.93 7.45 30.34
CA ASP A 23 12.91 6.48 30.82
C ASP A 23 12.25 5.20 31.38
N VAL A 24 11.07 5.33 32.00
CA VAL A 24 10.24 4.18 32.35
C VAL A 24 9.71 3.47 31.12
N PHE A 25 9.19 4.23 30.14
CA PHE A 25 8.62 3.70 28.92
C PHE A 25 9.65 2.89 28.11
N ARG A 26 10.87 3.42 27.96
CA ARG A 26 11.96 2.72 27.28
C ARG A 26 12.31 1.36 27.90
N LYS A 27 12.10 1.18 29.21
CA LYS A 27 12.36 -0.09 29.91
C LYS A 27 11.24 -1.11 29.70
N VAL A 28 10.02 -0.64 29.45
CA VAL A 28 8.83 -1.49 29.29
C VAL A 28 8.59 -1.88 27.84
N LEU A 29 9.07 -1.06 26.89
CA LEU A 29 8.92 -1.36 25.47
C LEU A 29 9.69 -2.64 25.10
N PRO A 30 9.07 -3.54 24.30
CA PRO A 30 9.78 -4.70 23.79
C PRO A 30 10.97 -4.27 22.92
N PRO A 31 12.05 -5.05 22.89
CA PRO A 31 13.17 -4.77 22.02
C PRO A 31 12.75 -4.84 20.55
N VAL A 32 13.22 -3.88 19.77
CA VAL A 32 13.01 -3.86 18.31
C VAL A 32 13.66 -5.11 17.70
N SER A 33 12.93 -5.85 16.87
CA SER A 33 13.45 -7.01 16.17
C SER A 33 14.58 -6.64 15.19
N LYS A 34 15.37 -7.62 14.77
CA LYS A 34 16.45 -7.38 13.79
C LYS A 34 15.89 -6.84 12.47
N THR A 35 14.77 -7.36 12.00
CA THR A 35 14.12 -6.95 10.76
C THR A 35 13.57 -5.53 10.85
N GLU A 36 12.89 -5.19 11.95
CA GLU A 36 12.41 -3.83 12.19
C GLU A 36 13.56 -2.83 12.26
N ARG A 37 14.67 -3.19 12.91
CA ARG A 37 15.86 -2.33 12.97
C ARG A 37 16.42 -2.06 11.58
N ILE A 38 16.56 -3.07 10.73
CA ILE A 38 17.02 -2.92 9.35
C ILE A 38 16.06 -2.02 8.57
N ALA A 39 14.75 -2.21 8.72
CA ALA A 39 13.74 -1.37 8.06
C ALA A 39 13.84 0.10 8.50
N LEU A 40 14.04 0.35 9.80
CA LEU A 40 14.21 1.71 10.33
C LEU A 40 15.53 2.36 9.87
N GLU A 41 16.61 1.59 9.77
CA GLU A 41 17.94 2.08 9.34
C GLU A 41 18.01 2.34 7.84
N THR A 42 17.25 1.61 7.02
CA THR A 42 17.22 1.74 5.55
C THR A 42 16.11 2.65 5.04
N GLY A 43 15.07 2.88 5.84
CA GLY A 43 13.94 3.74 5.49
C GLY A 43 14.28 5.22 5.52
N SER A 44 13.74 5.98 4.59
CA SER A 44 13.70 7.43 4.66
C SER A 44 12.35 7.87 5.22
N VAL A 45 12.38 8.76 6.21
CA VAL A 45 11.16 9.36 6.77
C VAL A 45 10.82 10.60 5.95
N GLY A 46 9.62 10.68 5.44
CA GLY A 46 9.11 11.84 4.72
C GLY A 46 8.57 12.92 5.65
N PHE A 47 7.60 13.70 5.17
CA PHE A 47 6.99 14.78 5.97
C PHE A 47 6.32 14.26 7.24
N GLU A 48 5.86 13.01 7.27
CA GLU A 48 5.23 12.39 8.44
C GLU A 48 6.12 12.45 9.69
N GLY A 49 7.44 12.49 9.53
CA GLY A 49 8.37 12.71 10.64
C GLY A 49 8.19 14.04 11.35
N GLU A 50 7.81 15.07 10.62
CA GLU A 50 7.55 16.42 11.17
C GLU A 50 6.36 16.40 12.17
N LEU A 51 5.35 15.55 11.92
CA LEU A 51 4.16 15.46 12.78
C LEU A 51 4.50 15.03 14.21
N PHE A 52 5.57 14.25 14.38
CA PHE A 52 6.02 13.78 15.70
C PHE A 52 6.90 14.78 16.44
N THR A 53 7.29 15.89 15.81
CA THR A 53 8.05 16.96 16.49
C THR A 53 7.17 17.79 17.44
N GLY A 54 5.85 17.77 17.23
CA GLY A 54 4.89 18.63 17.93
C GLY A 54 4.82 20.06 17.40
N ASP A 55 5.66 20.41 16.42
CA ASP A 55 5.67 21.70 15.73
C ASP A 55 6.12 21.47 14.27
N PRO A 56 5.24 20.89 13.44
CA PRO A 56 5.58 20.50 12.07
C PRO A 56 5.74 21.74 11.17
N ASP A 57 6.78 21.71 10.35
CA ASP A 57 6.98 22.71 9.31
C ASP A 57 6.05 22.46 8.12
N TRP A 58 4.85 23.05 8.16
CA TRP A 58 3.85 22.92 7.12
C TRP A 58 4.30 23.44 5.76
N GLN A 59 5.29 24.35 5.72
CA GLN A 59 5.82 24.85 4.45
C GLN A 59 6.49 23.73 3.65
N LYS A 60 7.20 22.82 4.30
CA LYS A 60 7.78 21.65 3.65
C LYS A 60 6.73 20.82 2.91
N LEU A 61 5.52 20.63 3.51
CA LEU A 61 4.42 19.90 2.86
C LEU A 61 3.88 20.68 1.65
N LEU A 62 3.74 22.00 1.77
CA LEU A 62 3.21 22.85 0.69
C LEU A 62 4.19 22.95 -0.49
N ASP A 63 5.47 22.85 -0.23
CA ASP A 63 6.55 22.92 -1.24
C ASP A 63 6.73 21.61 -2.03
N TYR A 64 6.10 20.51 -1.61
CA TYR A 64 6.13 19.27 -2.38
C TYR A 64 5.51 19.49 -3.77
N PRO A 65 6.19 19.05 -4.84
CA PRO A 65 5.65 19.16 -6.19
C PRO A 65 4.34 18.36 -6.28
N ARG A 66 3.31 18.98 -6.85
CA ARG A 66 2.04 18.30 -7.08
C ARG A 66 2.16 17.39 -8.30
N PRO A 67 2.12 16.07 -8.12
CA PRO A 67 2.21 15.16 -9.25
C PRO A 67 0.98 15.33 -10.15
N GLN A 68 1.17 15.17 -11.46
CA GLN A 68 0.13 15.25 -12.47
C GLN A 68 0.02 13.91 -13.20
N LEU A 69 -1.19 13.57 -13.61
CA LEU A 69 -1.43 12.43 -14.47
C LEU A 69 -0.93 12.72 -15.89
N THR A 70 -0.38 11.73 -16.55
CA THR A 70 -0.16 11.78 -17.98
C THR A 70 -1.49 11.73 -18.75
N ALA A 71 -1.48 12.11 -20.03
CA ALA A 71 -2.68 12.02 -20.86
C ALA A 71 -3.20 10.57 -20.98
N GLU A 72 -2.30 9.58 -21.01
CA GLU A 72 -2.66 8.17 -21.07
C GLU A 72 -3.32 7.70 -19.75
N GLU A 73 -2.78 8.09 -18.62
CA GLU A 73 -3.34 7.79 -17.30
C GLU A 73 -4.71 8.44 -17.12
N GLN A 74 -4.87 9.69 -17.54
CA GLN A 74 -6.16 10.37 -17.50
C GLN A 74 -7.19 9.69 -18.43
N ALA A 75 -6.80 9.33 -19.65
CA ALA A 75 -7.67 8.62 -20.56
C ALA A 75 -8.12 7.24 -20.02
N PHE A 76 -7.25 6.56 -19.29
CA PHE A 76 -7.62 5.30 -18.63
C PHE A 76 -8.66 5.52 -17.52
N LEU A 77 -8.53 6.58 -16.72
CA LEU A 77 -9.52 6.96 -15.71
C LEU A 77 -10.87 7.31 -16.35
N ASP A 78 -10.86 8.12 -17.40
CA ASP A 78 -12.08 8.63 -18.03
C ASP A 78 -12.78 7.58 -18.92
N GLY A 79 -12.07 6.56 -19.36
CA GLY A 79 -12.57 5.47 -20.20
C GLY A 79 -12.76 4.15 -19.44
N PRO A 80 -11.75 3.28 -19.40
CA PRO A 80 -11.87 1.94 -18.83
C PRO A 80 -12.35 1.90 -17.39
N VAL A 81 -11.89 2.85 -16.54
CA VAL A 81 -12.31 2.88 -15.12
C VAL A 81 -13.77 3.29 -14.98
N GLU A 82 -14.23 4.30 -15.72
CA GLU A 82 -15.64 4.70 -15.73
C GLU A 82 -16.54 3.59 -16.24
N GLU A 83 -16.10 2.86 -17.26
CA GLU A 83 -16.87 1.73 -17.81
C GLU A 83 -16.95 0.60 -16.80
N LEU A 84 -15.85 0.23 -16.16
CA LEU A 84 -15.85 -0.77 -15.09
C LEU A 84 -16.82 -0.37 -13.97
N CYS A 85 -16.80 0.90 -13.54
CA CYS A 85 -17.72 1.41 -12.52
C CYS A 85 -19.20 1.25 -12.92
N ARG A 86 -19.54 1.43 -14.21
CA ARG A 86 -20.92 1.24 -14.68
C ARG A 86 -21.36 -0.24 -14.72
N MET A 87 -20.41 -1.15 -14.93
CA MET A 87 -20.69 -2.59 -14.97
C MET A 87 -20.90 -3.19 -13.58
N VAL A 88 -20.40 -2.54 -12.51
CA VAL A 88 -20.41 -3.09 -11.16
C VAL A 88 -21.78 -2.99 -10.51
N ASN A 89 -22.31 -4.12 -10.07
CA ASN A 89 -23.42 -4.20 -9.12
C ASN A 89 -22.86 -4.80 -7.80
N ASP A 90 -22.49 -3.95 -6.87
CA ASP A 90 -21.83 -4.36 -5.61
C ASP A 90 -22.72 -5.27 -4.76
N TRP A 91 -24.04 -5.08 -4.79
CA TRP A 91 -24.98 -5.94 -4.08
C TRP A 91 -24.97 -7.39 -4.60
N GLU A 92 -25.01 -7.57 -5.92
CA GLU A 92 -24.95 -8.91 -6.52
C GLU A 92 -23.61 -9.59 -6.26
N ILE A 93 -22.51 -8.84 -6.38
CA ILE A 93 -21.16 -9.34 -6.10
C ILE A 93 -21.07 -9.85 -4.65
N THR A 94 -21.55 -9.09 -3.68
CA THR A 94 -21.33 -9.37 -2.26
C THR A 94 -22.36 -10.32 -1.67
N HIS A 95 -23.63 -10.29 -2.14
CA HIS A 95 -24.74 -11.00 -1.49
C HIS A 95 -25.31 -12.16 -2.32
N VAL A 96 -25.08 -12.16 -3.62
CA VAL A 96 -25.63 -13.19 -4.50
C VAL A 96 -24.54 -14.15 -4.98
N HIS A 97 -23.48 -13.60 -5.57
CA HIS A 97 -22.43 -14.40 -6.22
C HIS A 97 -21.27 -14.74 -5.31
N ALA A 98 -20.96 -13.90 -4.32
CA ALA A 98 -19.74 -13.95 -3.50
C ALA A 98 -18.44 -13.96 -4.35
N ASP A 99 -18.53 -13.47 -5.58
CA ASP A 99 -17.45 -13.36 -6.57
C ASP A 99 -17.82 -12.30 -7.61
N LEU A 100 -16.84 -11.86 -8.39
CA LEU A 100 -17.07 -11.01 -9.55
C LEU A 100 -17.71 -11.83 -10.68
N PRO A 101 -18.73 -11.29 -11.37
CA PRO A 101 -19.28 -11.93 -12.57
C PRO A 101 -18.20 -12.13 -13.66
N PRO A 102 -18.33 -13.17 -14.51
CA PRO A 102 -17.35 -13.50 -15.56
C PRO A 102 -17.05 -12.35 -16.51
N GLU A 103 -18.03 -11.52 -16.81
CA GLU A 103 -17.86 -10.33 -17.65
C GLU A 103 -16.97 -9.27 -17.00
N LEU A 104 -17.03 -9.09 -15.68
CA LEU A 104 -16.15 -8.18 -14.94
C LEU A 104 -14.70 -8.72 -14.94
N TRP A 105 -14.52 -10.01 -14.67
CA TRP A 105 -13.20 -10.64 -14.78
C TRP A 105 -12.59 -10.45 -16.16
N THR A 106 -13.38 -10.66 -17.20
CA THR A 106 -12.96 -10.50 -18.60
C THR A 106 -12.58 -9.05 -18.90
N PHE A 107 -13.41 -8.10 -18.46
CA PHE A 107 -13.17 -6.68 -18.67
C PHE A 107 -11.89 -6.20 -17.96
N ILE A 108 -11.71 -6.57 -16.71
CA ILE A 108 -10.54 -6.23 -15.88
C ILE A 108 -9.24 -6.74 -16.54
N LYS A 109 -9.24 -8.00 -17.02
CA LYS A 109 -8.10 -8.61 -17.69
C LYS A 109 -7.79 -7.95 -19.04
N ASN A 110 -8.80 -7.78 -19.89
CA ASN A 110 -8.64 -7.23 -21.22
C ASN A 110 -8.15 -5.77 -21.22
N ASN A 111 -8.55 -5.01 -20.20
CA ASN A 111 -8.11 -3.64 -20.00
C ASN A 111 -6.86 -3.51 -19.11
N LYS A 112 -6.21 -4.63 -18.76
CA LYS A 112 -4.92 -4.66 -18.04
C LYS A 112 -4.95 -4.00 -16.65
N PHE A 113 -6.08 -4.05 -15.94
CA PHE A 113 -6.18 -3.52 -14.59
C PHE A 113 -5.20 -4.20 -13.62
N PHE A 114 -4.84 -5.45 -13.85
CA PHE A 114 -3.84 -6.14 -13.02
C PHE A 114 -2.39 -5.76 -13.34
N GLY A 115 -2.17 -5.13 -14.48
CA GLY A 115 -0.85 -4.73 -14.94
C GLY A 115 -0.59 -3.22 -14.89
N MET A 116 -1.33 -2.45 -14.08
CA MET A 116 -1.19 -0.99 -14.07
C MET A 116 0.24 -0.54 -13.76
N ILE A 117 0.87 -1.12 -12.75
CA ILE A 117 2.25 -0.76 -12.34
C ILE A 117 3.33 -1.54 -13.10
N ILE A 118 2.97 -2.63 -13.79
CA ILE A 118 3.93 -3.45 -14.52
C ILE A 118 4.42 -2.67 -15.76
N PRO A 119 5.74 -2.62 -16.01
CA PRO A 119 6.29 -1.91 -17.15
C PRO A 119 5.72 -2.36 -18.51
N LYS A 120 5.62 -1.44 -19.45
CA LYS A 120 5.09 -1.69 -20.81
C LYS A 120 5.83 -2.80 -21.56
N GLN A 121 7.14 -2.95 -21.33
CA GLN A 121 7.95 -4.02 -21.93
C GLN A 121 7.48 -5.43 -21.55
N TYR A 122 6.80 -5.58 -20.41
CA TYR A 122 6.19 -6.83 -19.95
C TYR A 122 4.68 -6.89 -20.19
N GLY A 123 4.16 -5.99 -21.02
CA GLY A 123 2.75 -5.96 -21.39
C GLY A 123 1.83 -5.22 -20.42
N GLY A 124 2.35 -4.62 -19.36
CA GLY A 124 1.62 -3.77 -18.43
C GLY A 124 1.38 -2.36 -18.96
N LEU A 125 0.84 -1.48 -18.12
CA LEU A 125 0.56 -0.08 -18.46
C LEU A 125 1.70 0.87 -18.04
N GLY A 126 2.51 0.50 -17.06
CA GLY A 126 3.62 1.31 -16.56
C GLY A 126 3.16 2.64 -15.94
N PHE A 127 2.01 2.62 -15.30
CA PHE A 127 1.40 3.80 -14.70
C PHE A 127 2.13 4.23 -13.42
N SER A 128 2.01 5.52 -13.13
CA SER A 128 2.52 6.11 -11.89
C SER A 128 1.73 5.67 -10.65
N ALA A 129 2.35 5.81 -9.49
CA ALA A 129 1.68 5.58 -8.22
C ALA A 129 0.44 6.48 -8.04
N LEU A 130 0.48 7.72 -8.58
CA LEU A 130 -0.68 8.62 -8.58
C LEU A 130 -1.85 8.04 -9.38
N ALA A 131 -1.59 7.56 -10.60
CA ALA A 131 -2.62 6.97 -11.45
C ALA A 131 -3.22 5.72 -10.78
N HIS A 132 -2.38 4.82 -10.30
CA HIS A 132 -2.82 3.65 -9.54
C HIS A 132 -3.73 4.06 -8.37
N HIS A 133 -3.30 5.01 -7.56
CA HIS A 133 -4.09 5.48 -6.42
C HIS A 133 -5.44 6.09 -6.84
N LYS A 134 -5.47 6.87 -7.91
CA LYS A 134 -6.71 7.45 -8.45
C LYS A 134 -7.69 6.39 -8.95
N VAL A 135 -7.19 5.35 -9.62
CA VAL A 135 -8.01 4.20 -10.06
C VAL A 135 -8.61 3.50 -8.85
N ILE A 136 -7.78 3.13 -7.86
CA ILE A 136 -8.25 2.45 -6.65
C ILE A 136 -9.25 3.31 -5.89
N GLN A 137 -9.01 4.61 -5.74
CA GLN A 137 -9.94 5.55 -5.10
C GLN A 137 -11.30 5.57 -5.82
N LYS A 138 -11.31 5.59 -7.15
CA LYS A 138 -12.54 5.59 -7.93
C LYS A 138 -13.31 4.27 -7.77
N LEU A 139 -12.63 3.13 -7.92
CA LEU A 139 -13.25 1.82 -7.75
C LEU A 139 -13.79 1.61 -6.33
N ALA A 140 -13.06 2.04 -5.30
CA ALA A 140 -13.48 1.93 -3.91
C ALA A 140 -14.75 2.75 -3.61
N SER A 141 -15.01 3.81 -4.35
CA SER A 141 -16.26 4.58 -4.21
C SER A 141 -17.51 3.84 -4.70
N ILE A 142 -17.33 2.75 -5.46
CA ILE A 142 -18.40 1.94 -6.02
C ILE A 142 -18.46 0.55 -5.35
N SER A 143 -17.31 -0.13 -5.24
CA SER A 143 -17.20 -1.47 -4.66
C SER A 143 -15.84 -1.69 -4.01
N SER A 144 -15.85 -2.04 -2.73
CA SER A 144 -14.63 -2.43 -2.01
C SER A 144 -14.06 -3.75 -2.53
N VAL A 145 -14.90 -4.65 -3.01
CA VAL A 145 -14.49 -5.95 -3.57
C VAL A 145 -13.70 -5.73 -4.86
N VAL A 146 -14.25 -4.95 -5.81
CA VAL A 146 -13.58 -4.64 -7.08
C VAL A 146 -12.28 -3.87 -6.84
N SER A 147 -12.32 -2.89 -5.93
CA SER A 147 -11.13 -2.11 -5.55
C SER A 147 -10.02 -3.00 -4.99
N SER A 148 -10.34 -3.93 -4.10
CA SER A 148 -9.38 -4.86 -3.52
C SER A 148 -8.85 -5.85 -4.56
N THR A 149 -9.72 -6.37 -5.42
CA THR A 149 -9.36 -7.30 -6.50
C THR A 149 -8.34 -6.68 -7.45
N VAL A 150 -8.52 -5.42 -7.82
CA VAL A 150 -7.57 -4.67 -8.67
C VAL A 150 -6.37 -4.17 -7.87
N GLY A 151 -6.57 -3.76 -6.63
CA GLY A 151 -5.57 -3.14 -5.78
C GLY A 151 -4.45 -4.08 -5.36
N VAL A 152 -4.80 -5.29 -4.92
CA VAL A 152 -3.83 -6.27 -4.40
C VAL A 152 -2.72 -6.61 -5.42
N PRO A 153 -3.01 -6.94 -6.69
CA PRO A 153 -1.97 -7.20 -7.68
C PRO A 153 -1.04 -6.01 -7.96
N ASN A 154 -1.54 -4.80 -7.82
CA ASN A 154 -0.83 -3.56 -8.15
C ASN A 154 -0.18 -2.84 -6.96
N SER A 155 -0.46 -3.22 -5.72
CA SER A 155 0.07 -2.51 -4.54
C SER A 155 1.29 -3.19 -3.96
N LEU A 156 1.05 -4.23 -3.17
CA LEU A 156 2.08 -5.02 -2.49
C LEU A 156 2.25 -6.39 -3.14
N GLY A 157 1.70 -6.55 -4.35
CA GLY A 157 1.74 -7.80 -5.07
C GLY A 157 3.13 -8.13 -5.61
N PRO A 158 3.33 -9.37 -6.07
CA PRO A 158 4.61 -9.83 -6.58
C PRO A 158 5.07 -9.06 -7.83
N GLY A 159 4.18 -8.38 -8.55
CA GLY A 159 4.53 -7.60 -9.73
C GLY A 159 5.56 -6.50 -9.45
N GLU A 160 5.38 -5.71 -8.40
CA GLU A 160 6.33 -4.67 -8.01
C GLU A 160 7.63 -5.28 -7.45
N LEU A 161 7.52 -6.26 -6.57
CA LEU A 161 8.67 -6.94 -5.99
C LEU A 161 9.53 -7.61 -7.07
N LEU A 162 8.92 -8.31 -8.01
CA LEU A 162 9.63 -8.92 -9.15
C LEU A 162 10.27 -7.85 -10.04
N ASN A 163 9.57 -6.76 -10.33
CA ASN A 163 10.11 -5.69 -11.15
C ASN A 163 11.37 -5.06 -10.56
N HIS A 164 11.43 -4.90 -9.24
CA HIS A 164 12.58 -4.30 -8.56
C HIS A 164 13.68 -5.31 -8.23
N TYR A 165 13.32 -6.49 -7.74
CA TYR A 165 14.26 -7.43 -7.11
C TYR A 165 14.36 -8.79 -7.80
N GLY A 166 13.46 -9.10 -8.74
CA GLY A 166 13.48 -10.36 -9.47
C GLY A 166 14.68 -10.49 -10.41
N THR A 167 15.13 -11.72 -10.64
CA THR A 167 16.08 -12.00 -11.73
C THR A 167 15.44 -11.72 -13.08
N GLN A 168 16.24 -11.57 -14.14
CA GLN A 168 15.69 -11.34 -15.48
C GLN A 168 14.77 -12.49 -15.92
N GLU A 169 15.16 -13.72 -15.64
CA GLU A 169 14.35 -14.93 -15.92
C GLU A 169 12.99 -14.88 -15.20
N GLN A 170 12.97 -14.50 -13.92
CA GLN A 170 11.74 -14.35 -13.16
C GLN A 170 10.85 -13.22 -13.73
N LYS A 171 11.43 -12.09 -14.10
CA LYS A 171 10.70 -10.98 -14.72
C LYS A 171 10.06 -11.40 -16.04
N ASP A 172 10.83 -12.03 -16.92
CA ASP A 172 10.37 -12.45 -18.24
C ASP A 172 9.29 -13.55 -18.16
N TYR A 173 9.33 -14.37 -17.12
CA TYR A 173 8.34 -15.42 -16.91
C TYR A 173 7.06 -14.91 -16.26
N TYR A 174 7.15 -14.19 -15.13
CA TYR A 174 5.97 -13.83 -14.32
C TYR A 174 5.31 -12.53 -14.75
N LEU A 175 6.07 -11.47 -15.02
CA LEU A 175 5.47 -10.14 -15.24
C LEU A 175 4.48 -10.10 -16.40
N PRO A 176 4.70 -10.75 -17.57
CA PRO A 176 3.70 -10.79 -18.63
C PRO A 176 2.41 -11.52 -18.23
N ARG A 177 2.51 -12.59 -17.43
CA ARG A 177 1.35 -13.35 -16.95
C ARG A 177 0.53 -12.59 -15.95
N LEU A 178 1.20 -11.88 -15.04
CA LEU A 178 0.55 -10.99 -14.08
C LEU A 178 -0.14 -9.83 -14.80
N ALA A 179 0.54 -9.19 -15.76
CA ALA A 179 -0.02 -8.08 -16.54
C ALA A 179 -1.25 -8.48 -17.35
N ALA A 180 -1.25 -9.70 -17.91
CA ALA A 180 -2.38 -10.25 -18.65
C ALA A 180 -3.51 -10.77 -17.73
N GLY A 181 -3.26 -10.92 -16.42
CA GLY A 181 -4.21 -11.51 -15.49
C GLY A 181 -4.47 -13.00 -15.72
N THR A 182 -3.54 -13.70 -16.39
CA THR A 182 -3.58 -15.17 -16.49
C THR A 182 -3.18 -15.82 -15.16
N GLU A 183 -2.33 -15.12 -14.41
CA GLU A 183 -2.00 -15.44 -13.02
C GLU A 183 -2.38 -14.24 -12.16
N VAL A 184 -3.22 -14.46 -11.16
CA VAL A 184 -3.67 -13.43 -10.23
C VAL A 184 -3.05 -13.73 -8.86
N PRO A 185 -2.22 -12.82 -8.33
CA PRO A 185 -1.58 -13.05 -7.05
C PRO A 185 -2.55 -12.85 -5.89
N CYS A 186 -2.26 -13.52 -4.78
CA CYS A 186 -2.98 -13.36 -3.53
C CYS A 186 -2.01 -13.18 -2.36
N PHE A 187 -2.53 -12.68 -1.24
CA PHE A 187 -1.81 -12.65 0.03
C PHE A 187 -2.22 -13.82 0.91
N GLY A 188 -1.24 -14.65 1.27
CA GLY A 188 -1.35 -15.65 2.33
C GLY A 188 -0.51 -15.23 3.53
N LEU A 189 -0.76 -14.03 4.07
CA LEU A 189 0.13 -13.42 5.07
C LEU A 189 -0.15 -13.91 6.49
N THR A 190 -1.43 -13.90 6.90
CA THR A 190 -1.81 -14.21 8.28
C THR A 190 -1.77 -15.71 8.54
N GLY A 191 -0.93 -16.13 9.48
CA GLY A 191 -0.84 -17.51 9.97
C GLY A 191 -1.51 -17.70 11.34
N PRO A 192 -1.58 -18.94 11.85
CA PRO A 192 -2.18 -19.23 13.15
C PRO A 192 -1.48 -18.53 14.33
N PHE A 193 -0.20 -18.18 14.18
CA PHE A 193 0.64 -17.64 15.26
C PHE A 193 1.12 -16.21 15.02
N ALA A 194 0.91 -15.66 13.83
CA ALA A 194 1.29 -14.29 13.51
C ALA A 194 0.27 -13.64 12.55
N GLY A 195 -0.14 -12.44 12.89
CA GLY A 195 -1.04 -11.60 12.09
C GLY A 195 -0.50 -10.19 11.99
N SER A 196 -0.80 -9.34 12.97
CA SER A 196 -0.36 -7.93 12.98
C SER A 196 1.16 -7.77 12.99
N ASP A 197 1.89 -8.71 13.59
CA ASP A 197 3.34 -8.77 13.53
C ASP A 197 3.79 -9.72 12.41
N ALA A 198 3.78 -9.23 11.18
CA ALA A 198 4.19 -9.98 10.00
C ALA A 198 5.68 -10.40 10.02
N THR A 199 6.50 -9.74 10.84
CA THR A 199 7.93 -10.08 10.98
C THR A 199 8.17 -11.28 11.90
N SER A 200 7.17 -11.67 12.66
CA SER A 200 7.20 -12.83 13.59
C SER A 200 6.55 -14.08 13.02
N ILE A 201 6.29 -14.14 11.72
CA ILE A 201 5.75 -15.33 11.05
C ILE A 201 6.76 -16.49 11.19
N PRO A 202 6.37 -17.61 11.86
CA PRO A 202 7.28 -18.73 12.09
C PRO A 202 7.32 -19.73 10.93
N ASP A 203 6.60 -19.45 9.86
CA ASP A 203 6.45 -20.36 8.74
C ASP A 203 7.78 -20.56 7.97
N PHE A 204 8.06 -21.77 7.57
CA PHE A 204 9.25 -22.12 6.80
C PHE A 204 8.94 -23.18 5.76
N GLY A 205 9.70 -23.18 4.68
CA GLY A 205 9.64 -24.19 3.62
C GLY A 205 10.84 -25.12 3.67
N ILE A 206 10.62 -26.40 3.41
CA ILE A 206 11.69 -27.41 3.24
C ILE A 206 11.78 -27.72 1.75
N VAL A 207 12.97 -27.50 1.17
CA VAL A 207 13.26 -27.91 -0.20
C VAL A 207 13.68 -29.37 -0.18
N CYS A 208 12.94 -30.24 -0.86
CA CYS A 208 13.21 -31.68 -1.01
C CYS A 208 13.90 -31.97 -2.32
#